data_2b8c15d45e765a7401598488327a8f83
#
_entry.id   2b8c15d45e765a7401598488327a8f83
#
_cell.length_a   1.000
_cell.length_b   1.000
_cell.length_c   1.000
_cell.angle_alpha   90.00
_cell.angle_beta   90.00
_cell.angle_gamma   90.00
#
_symmetry.space_group_name_H-M   'P 1'
#
loop_
_entity.id
_entity.type
_entity.pdbx_description
1 polymer ?
#
loop_
_entity_poly.entity_id
_entity_poly.type
_entity_poly.pdbx_seq_one_letter_code
_entity_poly.pdbx_strand_id
1 'polypeptide(L)'
;MGEGSILRGWQDAPAAAANIIHERDIYLGKTGADMRGEDRIRPLTGGPSQASRFCIRFHLHPSVKATLSKDGESVLLLLPNRNGWRFSARGAQPLLEESVYLFGQALPRQSQQITLTGEIGRQDRINWAFRRIDKRSSGSAEAGETASLPF
;
A
#
# COMPACT_ATOMS: atom_id res chain seq x y z
N MET A 1 21.98 -10.61 7.68
CA MET A 1 21.01 -9.50 7.74
C MET A 1 21.32 -8.52 6.62
N GLY A 2 20.41 -8.36 5.69
CA GLY A 2 20.61 -7.44 4.59
C GLY A 2 20.23 -6.03 5.01
N GLU A 3 21.19 -5.11 5.00
CA GLU A 3 20.89 -3.68 5.15
C GLU A 3 20.03 -3.22 3.99
N GLY A 4 18.83 -2.76 4.29
CA GLY A 4 17.95 -2.07 3.35
C GLY A 4 18.03 -0.57 3.57
N SER A 5 17.55 0.21 2.63
CA SER A 5 17.41 1.66 2.77
C SER A 5 16.10 1.98 3.49
N ILE A 6 16.16 2.86 4.47
CA ILE A 6 14.98 3.41 5.17
C ILE A 6 14.80 4.86 4.73
N LEU A 7 13.63 5.18 4.22
CA LEU A 7 13.21 6.55 3.95
C LEU A 7 12.08 6.92 4.90
N ARG A 8 12.24 8.03 5.62
CA ARG A 8 11.21 8.57 6.50
C ARG A 8 10.65 9.85 5.91
N GLY A 9 9.35 9.92 5.78
CA GLY A 9 8.62 11.11 5.38
C GLY A 9 7.50 11.42 6.37
N TRP A 10 7.17 12.70 6.50
CA TRP A 10 6.03 13.17 7.28
C TRP A 10 5.27 14.19 6.46
N GLN A 11 3.97 14.25 6.67
CA GLN A 11 3.09 15.22 6.02
C GLN A 11 2.07 15.72 7.04
N ASP A 12 2.00 17.02 7.20
CA ASP A 12 0.89 17.64 7.90
C ASP A 12 -0.30 17.71 6.95
N ALA A 13 -1.46 17.25 7.40
CA ALA A 13 -2.68 17.46 6.65
C ALA A 13 -2.95 18.96 6.52
N PRO A 14 -3.45 19.45 5.38
CA PRO A 14 -3.78 20.88 5.23
C PRO A 14 -4.66 21.31 6.38
N ALA A 15 -4.31 22.42 7.00
CA ALA A 15 -4.76 22.89 8.31
C ALA A 15 -6.27 23.10 8.48
N ALA A 16 -7.08 22.91 7.45
CA ALA A 16 -8.51 23.15 7.49
C ALA A 16 -9.36 21.95 7.95
N ALA A 17 -8.81 20.73 8.05
CA ALA A 17 -9.68 19.57 8.19
C ALA A 17 -9.28 18.57 9.28
N ALA A 18 -8.04 18.46 9.69
CA ALA A 18 -7.69 17.42 10.66
C ALA A 18 -6.37 17.75 11.36
N ASN A 19 -6.39 17.97 12.65
CA ASN A 19 -5.19 18.02 13.48
C ASN A 19 -4.55 16.61 13.58
N ILE A 20 -4.06 16.10 12.46
CA ILE A 20 -3.39 14.78 12.40
C ILE A 20 -1.99 14.91 11.83
N ILE A 21 -1.11 14.07 12.31
CA ILE A 21 0.22 13.84 11.76
C ILE A 21 0.22 12.47 11.09
N HIS A 22 0.70 12.43 9.85
CA HIS A 22 0.96 11.20 9.12
C HIS A 22 2.47 11.03 8.97
N GLU A 23 3.01 9.96 9.52
CA GLU A 23 4.40 9.57 9.38
C GLU A 23 4.47 8.28 8.56
N ARG A 24 5.40 8.22 7.62
CA ARG A 24 5.64 7.04 6.79
C ARG A 24 7.10 6.65 6.83
N ASP A 25 7.39 5.43 7.22
CA ASP A 25 8.69 4.79 7.07
C ASP A 25 8.63 3.80 5.89
N ILE A 26 9.59 3.86 4.98
CA ILE A 26 9.70 2.97 3.83
C ILE A 26 11.03 2.23 3.91
N TYR A 27 10.96 0.92 3.75
CA TYR A 27 12.10 0.02 3.69
C TYR A 27 12.17 -0.66 2.32
N LEU A 28 13.32 -0.56 1.66
CA LEU A 28 13.60 -1.25 0.40
C LEU A 28 14.56 -2.40 0.64
N GLY A 29 14.17 -3.60 0.24
CA GLY A 29 15.03 -4.77 0.26
C GLY A 29 16.20 -4.62 -0.72
N LYS A 30 17.38 -5.11 -0.35
CA LYS A 30 18.60 -5.03 -1.18
C LYS A 30 18.44 -5.56 -2.60
N THR A 31 17.65 -6.59 -2.79
CA THR A 31 17.43 -7.22 -4.09
C THR A 31 16.44 -6.45 -4.98
N GLY A 32 15.77 -5.41 -4.43
CA GLY A 32 14.67 -4.74 -5.10
C GLY A 32 13.43 -5.61 -5.30
N ALA A 33 13.34 -6.74 -4.60
CA ALA A 33 12.23 -7.68 -4.72
C ALA A 33 11.13 -7.45 -3.68
N ASP A 34 11.39 -6.60 -2.69
CA ASP A 34 10.39 -6.19 -1.71
C ASP A 34 10.55 -4.73 -1.28
N MET A 35 9.43 -4.10 -1.08
CA MET A 35 9.30 -2.78 -0.47
C MET A 35 8.25 -2.88 0.62
N ARG A 36 8.59 -2.42 1.81
CA ARG A 36 7.69 -2.43 2.97
C ARG A 36 7.54 -1.03 3.52
N GLY A 37 6.41 -0.76 4.14
CA GLY A 37 6.20 0.50 4.80
C GLY A 37 5.35 0.38 6.05
N GLU A 38 5.51 1.36 6.89
CA GLU A 38 4.68 1.58 8.06
C GLU A 38 4.17 3.01 8.01
N ASP A 39 2.86 3.14 8.03
CA ASP A 39 2.17 4.41 8.18
C ASP A 39 1.67 4.54 9.61
N ARG A 40 2.01 5.66 10.25
CA ARG A 40 1.50 6.04 11.57
C ARG A 40 0.66 7.30 11.42
N ILE A 41 -0.57 7.23 11.94
CA ILE A 41 -1.51 8.35 11.90
C ILE A 41 -1.93 8.64 13.32
N ARG A 42 -1.63 9.84 13.78
CA ARG A 42 -1.91 10.27 15.15
C ARG A 42 -2.47 11.69 15.19
N PRO A 43 -3.31 12.00 16.17
CA PRO A 43 -3.73 13.38 16.39
C PRO A 43 -2.54 14.27 16.70
N LEU A 44 -2.57 15.52 16.20
CA LEU A 44 -1.66 16.56 16.65
C LEU A 44 -2.03 16.91 18.10
N THR A 45 -1.01 17.03 18.97
CA THR A 45 -1.24 17.36 20.38
C THR A 45 -1.89 18.72 20.54
N GLY A 46 -3.00 18.79 21.27
CA GLY A 46 -3.62 20.04 21.69
C GLY A 46 -5.08 20.25 21.33
N GLY A 47 -5.76 19.28 20.73
CA GLY A 47 -7.18 19.38 20.46
C GLY A 47 -7.81 18.06 20.00
N PRO A 48 -9.12 17.91 20.12
CA PRO A 48 -9.80 16.77 19.56
C PRO A 48 -9.61 16.78 18.05
N SER A 49 -9.16 15.65 17.48
CA SER A 49 -9.17 15.45 16.03
C SER A 49 -10.62 15.49 15.56
N GLN A 50 -10.93 16.38 14.65
CA GLN A 50 -12.25 16.41 14.00
C GLN A 50 -12.39 15.29 12.96
N ALA A 51 -11.27 14.75 12.45
CA ALA A 51 -11.28 13.64 11.53
C ALA A 51 -11.41 12.34 12.31
N SER A 52 -12.44 11.57 12.02
CA SER A 52 -12.65 10.23 12.60
C SER A 52 -12.09 9.11 11.73
N ARG A 53 -11.79 9.37 10.46
CA ARG A 53 -11.34 8.37 9.48
C ARG A 53 -10.17 8.90 8.65
N PHE A 54 -9.33 7.97 8.20
CA PHE A 54 -8.26 8.25 7.23
C PHE A 54 -8.36 7.34 6.02
N CYS A 55 -7.71 7.75 4.94
CA CYS A 55 -7.55 6.95 3.72
C CYS A 55 -6.14 7.13 3.18
N ILE A 56 -5.40 6.03 3.12
CA ILE A 56 -4.08 5.97 2.49
C ILE A 56 -4.28 5.48 1.07
N ARG A 57 -3.69 6.17 0.08
CA ARG A 57 -3.81 5.84 -1.34
C ARG A 57 -2.46 5.53 -1.94
N PHE A 58 -2.42 4.45 -2.71
CA PHE A 58 -1.29 4.10 -3.57
C PHE A 58 -1.75 4.18 -5.02
N HIS A 59 -1.39 5.28 -5.67
CA HIS A 59 -1.73 5.49 -7.08
C HIS A 59 -0.85 4.62 -7.96
N LEU A 60 -1.47 3.84 -8.84
CA LEU A 60 -0.78 2.95 -9.76
C LEU A 60 -0.60 3.65 -11.12
N HIS A 61 0.52 3.38 -11.76
CA HIS A 61 0.75 3.84 -13.13
C HIS A 61 -0.27 3.17 -14.07
N PRO A 62 -0.80 3.85 -15.12
CA PRO A 62 -1.80 3.30 -16.03
C PRO A 62 -1.40 2.00 -16.73
N SER A 63 -0.10 1.75 -16.87
CA SER A 63 0.43 0.51 -17.47
C SER A 63 0.43 -0.69 -16.53
N VAL A 64 0.18 -0.49 -15.24
CA VAL A 64 0.08 -1.57 -14.24
C VAL A 64 -1.34 -2.11 -14.22
N LYS A 65 -1.49 -3.41 -14.40
CA LYS A 65 -2.77 -4.10 -14.22
C LYS A 65 -2.88 -4.60 -12.80
N ALA A 66 -3.93 -4.21 -12.10
CA ALA A 66 -4.17 -4.60 -10.73
C ALA A 66 -5.46 -5.42 -10.61
N THR A 67 -5.45 -6.43 -9.75
CA THR A 67 -6.59 -7.30 -9.48
C THR A 67 -6.63 -7.64 -7.99
N LEU A 68 -7.77 -7.47 -7.36
CA LEU A 68 -7.98 -7.90 -5.99
C LEU A 68 -7.96 -9.44 -5.92
N SER A 69 -7.27 -10.01 -4.94
CA SER A 69 -7.28 -11.45 -4.69
C SER A 69 -8.68 -11.95 -4.29
N LYS A 70 -8.94 -13.25 -4.48
CA LYS A 70 -10.27 -13.84 -4.21
C LYS A 70 -10.69 -13.70 -2.74
N ASP A 71 -9.74 -13.75 -1.83
CA ASP A 71 -9.96 -13.55 -0.40
C ASP A 71 -10.12 -12.07 0.00
N GLY A 72 -9.82 -11.14 -0.92
CA GLY A 72 -9.87 -9.71 -0.66
C GLY A 72 -8.74 -9.17 0.21
N GLU A 73 -7.72 -9.98 0.54
CA GLU A 73 -6.66 -9.62 1.48
C GLU A 73 -5.43 -9.02 0.81
N SER A 74 -5.32 -9.18 -0.51
CA SER A 74 -4.17 -8.68 -1.28
C SER A 74 -4.56 -8.17 -2.66
N VAL A 75 -3.69 -7.38 -3.25
CA VAL A 75 -3.81 -6.92 -4.64
C VAL A 75 -2.64 -7.49 -5.44
N LEU A 76 -2.98 -8.15 -6.54
CA LEU A 76 -2.00 -8.67 -7.50
C LEU A 76 -1.75 -7.59 -8.56
N LEU A 77 -0.49 -7.31 -8.83
CA LEU A 77 -0.04 -6.31 -9.79
C LEU A 77 0.75 -6.99 -10.89
N LEU A 78 0.42 -6.70 -12.13
CA LEU A 78 1.17 -7.12 -13.31
C LEU A 78 1.77 -5.89 -13.98
N LEU A 79 3.10 -5.84 -14.02
CA LEU A 79 3.85 -4.77 -14.65
C LEU A 79 4.04 -5.04 -16.16
N PRO A 80 4.32 -4.00 -16.97
CA PRO A 80 4.56 -4.17 -18.43
C PRO A 80 5.68 -5.16 -18.77
N ASN A 81 6.70 -5.27 -17.93
CA ASN A 81 7.80 -6.21 -18.06
C ASN A 81 7.43 -7.66 -17.67
N ARG A 82 6.15 -7.95 -17.46
CA ARG A 82 5.58 -9.22 -17.02
C ARG A 82 6.00 -9.68 -15.63
N ASN A 83 6.58 -8.81 -14.82
CA ASN A 83 6.81 -9.10 -13.42
C ASN A 83 5.51 -8.95 -12.64
N GLY A 84 5.17 -9.99 -11.88
CA GLY A 84 4.08 -9.98 -10.93
C GLY A 84 4.54 -9.46 -9.57
N TRP A 85 3.67 -8.71 -8.91
CA TRP A 85 3.88 -8.23 -7.56
C TRP A 85 2.61 -8.45 -6.74
N ARG A 86 2.77 -8.58 -5.44
CA ARG A 86 1.66 -8.65 -4.50
C ARG A 86 1.76 -7.51 -3.51
N PHE A 87 0.68 -6.77 -3.39
CA PHE A 87 0.47 -5.83 -2.30
C PHE A 87 -0.35 -6.49 -1.20
N SER A 88 0.08 -6.32 0.04
CA SER A 88 -0.65 -6.76 1.24
C SER A 88 -0.53 -5.70 2.33
N ALA A 89 -1.50 -5.68 3.24
CA ALA A 89 -1.49 -4.76 4.37
C ALA A 89 -1.94 -5.46 5.65
N ARG A 90 -1.51 -4.91 6.77
CA ARG A 90 -1.94 -5.29 8.12
C ARG A 90 -2.45 -4.04 8.82
N GLY A 91 -3.56 -4.16 9.52
CA GLY A 91 -4.25 -3.05 10.17
C GLY A 91 -5.34 -2.41 9.32
N ALA A 92 -5.39 -2.68 8.02
CA ALA A 92 -6.47 -2.31 7.12
C ALA A 92 -6.58 -3.29 5.96
N GLN A 93 -7.78 -3.47 5.45
CA GLN A 93 -8.03 -4.30 4.26
C GLN A 93 -7.82 -3.47 2.99
N PRO A 94 -7.07 -3.95 2.00
CA PRO A 94 -6.89 -3.22 0.75
C PRO A 94 -8.17 -3.24 -0.09
N LEU A 95 -8.48 -2.10 -0.69
CA LEU A 95 -9.49 -1.96 -1.72
C LEU A 95 -8.82 -1.51 -3.01
N LEU A 96 -9.36 -1.95 -4.14
CA LEU A 96 -8.92 -1.53 -5.46
C LEU A 96 -9.99 -0.63 -6.07
N GLU A 97 -9.61 0.59 -6.42
CA GLU A 97 -10.51 1.62 -6.94
C GLU A 97 -9.99 2.21 -8.25
N GLU A 98 -10.90 2.76 -9.03
CA GLU A 98 -10.52 3.56 -10.20
C GLU A 98 -9.89 4.88 -9.79
N SER A 99 -8.95 5.33 -10.60
CA SER A 99 -8.22 6.58 -10.41
C SER A 99 -7.90 7.23 -11.76
N VAL A 100 -7.44 8.46 -11.71
CA VAL A 100 -6.97 9.21 -12.88
C VAL A 100 -5.50 9.53 -12.70
N TYR A 101 -4.73 9.24 -13.74
CA TYR A 101 -3.32 9.56 -13.80
C TYR A 101 -3.10 10.85 -14.59
N LEU A 102 -2.52 11.83 -13.92
CA LEU A 102 -2.18 13.13 -14.48
C LEU A 102 -0.66 13.27 -14.48
N PHE A 103 -0.06 13.34 -15.67
CA PHE A 103 1.36 13.56 -15.80
C PHE A 103 1.64 14.71 -16.79
N GLY A 104 2.17 15.81 -16.25
CA GLY A 104 2.53 16.97 -17.06
C GLY A 104 1.32 17.56 -17.81
N GLN A 105 1.53 17.91 -19.09
CA GLN A 105 0.50 18.45 -19.98
C GLN A 105 -0.24 17.37 -20.78
N ALA A 106 -0.01 16.09 -20.47
CA ALA A 106 -0.68 14.99 -21.15
C ALA A 106 -2.16 14.92 -20.78
N LEU A 107 -2.97 14.32 -21.65
CA LEU A 107 -4.37 14.06 -21.35
C LEU A 107 -4.48 13.09 -20.16
N PRO A 108 -5.50 13.29 -19.30
CA PRO A 108 -5.79 12.36 -18.19
C PRO A 108 -5.93 10.92 -18.70
N ARG A 109 -5.29 9.98 -18.02
CA ARG A 109 -5.40 8.54 -18.34
C ARG A 109 -6.08 7.82 -17.19
N GLN A 110 -6.92 6.88 -17.53
CA GLN A 110 -7.54 5.99 -16.54
C GLN A 110 -6.46 5.11 -15.91
N SER A 111 -6.50 5.02 -14.60
CA SER A 111 -5.60 4.20 -13.80
C SER A 111 -6.36 3.55 -12.65
N GLN A 112 -5.65 2.89 -11.77
CA GLN A 112 -6.20 2.29 -10.55
C GLN A 112 -5.42 2.80 -9.33
N GLN A 113 -6.04 2.69 -8.18
CA GLN A 113 -5.39 2.97 -6.90
C GLN A 113 -5.75 1.91 -5.88
N ILE A 114 -4.82 1.61 -5.00
CA ILE A 114 -5.06 0.80 -3.80
C ILE A 114 -5.36 1.75 -2.67
N THR A 115 -6.42 1.50 -1.92
CA THR A 115 -6.79 2.30 -0.76
C THR A 115 -6.80 1.46 0.51
N LEU A 116 -6.31 2.05 1.59
CA LEU A 116 -6.37 1.52 2.95
C LEU A 116 -7.10 2.55 3.81
N THR A 117 -8.19 2.16 4.42
CA THR A 117 -8.99 3.04 5.26
C THR A 117 -9.00 2.56 6.71
N GLY A 118 -9.10 3.48 7.64
CA GLY A 118 -9.19 3.17 9.06
C GLY A 118 -9.78 4.32 9.87
N GLU A 119 -9.90 4.08 11.17
CA GLU A 119 -10.40 5.06 12.13
C GLU A 119 -9.25 5.63 12.95
N ILE A 120 -9.19 6.94 13.07
CA ILE A 120 -8.18 7.64 13.88
C ILE A 120 -8.44 7.32 15.36
N GLY A 121 -7.38 6.91 16.06
CA GLY A 121 -7.46 6.50 17.46
C GLY A 121 -7.71 5.01 17.68
N ARG A 122 -8.18 4.27 16.64
CA ARG A 122 -8.32 2.81 16.69
C ARG A 122 -7.20 2.07 15.97
N GLN A 123 -6.77 2.64 14.85
CA GLN A 123 -5.70 2.08 14.00
C GLN A 123 -4.72 3.17 13.64
N ASP A 124 -3.84 3.46 14.56
CA ASP A 124 -2.78 4.45 14.40
C ASP A 124 -1.58 3.93 13.63
N ARG A 125 -1.53 2.63 13.33
CA ARG A 125 -0.42 2.01 12.60
C ARG A 125 -0.91 1.03 11.54
N ILE A 126 -0.48 1.25 10.31
CA ILE A 126 -0.73 0.38 9.16
C ILE A 126 0.60 -0.07 8.59
N ASN A 127 0.81 -1.37 8.49
CA ASN A 127 1.95 -1.97 7.81
C ASN A 127 1.53 -2.46 6.44
N TRP A 128 2.36 -2.23 5.42
CA TRP A 128 2.08 -2.68 4.07
C TRP A 128 3.35 -3.17 3.38
N ALA A 129 3.19 -3.99 2.36
CA ALA A 129 4.30 -4.51 1.58
C ALA A 129 3.92 -4.71 0.12
N PHE A 130 4.88 -4.40 -0.76
CA PHE A 130 4.92 -4.84 -2.15
C PHE A 130 6.02 -5.89 -2.27
N ARG A 131 5.67 -7.10 -2.71
CA ARG A 131 6.62 -8.20 -2.90
C ARG A 131 6.52 -8.74 -4.30
N ARG A 132 7.68 -8.92 -4.95
CA ARG A 132 7.74 -9.55 -6.26
C ARG A 132 7.37 -11.03 -6.15
N ILE A 133 6.55 -11.49 -7.07
CA ILE A 133 6.16 -12.89 -7.18
C ILE A 133 7.17 -13.57 -8.09
N ASP A 134 7.90 -14.57 -7.56
CA ASP A 134 8.85 -15.35 -8.36
C ASP A 134 8.10 -16.29 -9.31
N LYS A 135 8.54 -16.34 -10.57
CA LYS A 135 7.92 -17.17 -11.62
C LYS A 135 7.98 -18.67 -11.33
N ARG A 136 8.73 -19.10 -10.33
CA ARG A 136 8.89 -20.53 -9.97
C ARG A 136 7.74 -21.11 -9.16
N SER A 137 6.86 -20.29 -8.59
CA SER A 137 5.75 -20.77 -7.78
C SER A 137 4.48 -21.10 -8.58
N SER A 138 4.48 -20.89 -9.90
CA SER A 138 3.32 -21.19 -10.76
C SER A 138 3.34 -22.60 -11.36
N GLY A 139 4.30 -23.43 -11.01
CA GLY A 139 4.47 -24.79 -11.56
C GLY A 139 4.07 -25.95 -10.65
N SER A 140 3.50 -25.70 -9.46
CA SER A 140 3.05 -26.77 -8.56
C SER A 140 1.80 -26.35 -7.77
N ALA A 141 0.73 -26.07 -8.50
CA ALA A 141 -0.60 -25.94 -7.91
C ALA A 141 -1.41 -27.19 -8.22
N GLU A 142 -0.94 -28.34 -7.73
CA GLU A 142 -1.79 -29.49 -7.43
C GLU A 142 -1.35 -30.04 -6.08
N ALA A 143 -2.18 -29.84 -5.14
CA ALA A 143 -2.43 -30.48 -3.86
C ALA A 143 -2.50 -29.44 -2.74
N GLY A 144 -3.68 -29.36 -2.16
CA GLY A 144 -4.02 -28.45 -1.09
C GLY A 144 -3.02 -28.41 0.04
N GLU A 145 -2.63 -27.21 0.37
CA GLU A 145 -2.27 -26.87 1.72
C GLU A 145 -2.31 -25.35 1.87
N THR A 146 -3.15 -24.92 2.78
CA THR A 146 -3.27 -23.53 3.22
C THR A 146 -1.95 -23.13 3.87
N ALA A 147 -1.04 -22.55 3.08
CA ALA A 147 0.16 -21.96 3.65
C ALA A 147 -0.22 -20.63 4.29
N SER A 148 -0.35 -20.64 5.59
CA SER A 148 -0.33 -19.45 6.43
C SER A 148 0.99 -18.74 6.21
N LEU A 149 0.94 -17.52 5.67
CA LEU A 149 2.13 -16.69 5.48
C LEU A 149 2.45 -15.99 6.79
N PRO A 150 3.59 -16.27 7.42
CA PRO A 150 4.08 -15.43 8.50
C PRO A 150 4.62 -14.12 7.92
N PHE A 151 4.20 -13.04 8.50
CA PHE A 151 4.80 -11.73 8.26
C PHE A 151 6.15 -11.61 8.98
#